data_5fb57b8775df0011e278d4f1c8541717
#
_entry.id   5fb57b8775df0011e278d4f1c8541717
#
_cell.length_a   1.000
_cell.length_b   1.000
_cell.length_c   1.000
_cell.angle_alpha   90.00
_cell.angle_beta   90.00
_cell.angle_gamma   90.00
#
_symmetry.space_group_name_H-M   'P 1'
#
loop_
_entity.id
_entity.type
_entity.pdbx_description
1 polymer ?
#
loop_
_entity_poly.entity_id
_entity_poly.type
_entity_poly.pdbx_seq_one_letter_code
_entity_poly.pdbx_strand_id
1 'polypeptide(L)'
;MSIRKEVEKMSKRPENMHCADCRAPKPNWASCSLGTFICFNCSGLHRGLGTHLSFVRSVTLDEWTQKQANVMQLWGNANANSFFEARMPPDFKKPDQHASVNVMNKFIRDKYERCKW
;
A
#
# COMPACT_ATOMS: atom_id res chain seq x y z
N MET A 1 -7.82 17.12 -16.32
CA MET A 1 -6.99 16.82 -15.13
C MET A 1 -5.97 15.75 -15.50
N SER A 2 -4.73 15.89 -15.02
CA SER A 2 -3.71 14.88 -15.31
C SER A 2 -4.00 13.60 -14.52
N ILE A 3 -3.47 12.49 -15.01
CA ILE A 3 -3.63 11.20 -14.34
C ILE A 3 -3.02 11.25 -12.93
N ARG A 4 -1.84 11.88 -12.80
CA ARG A 4 -1.20 12.01 -11.48
C ARG A 4 -2.07 12.78 -10.50
N LYS A 5 -2.73 13.83 -10.94
CA LYS A 5 -3.64 14.59 -10.07
C LYS A 5 -4.86 13.77 -9.65
N GLU A 6 -5.34 12.90 -10.52
CA GLU A 6 -6.40 11.96 -10.14
C GLU A 6 -5.93 11.04 -9.00
N VAL A 7 -4.71 10.51 -9.11
CA VAL A 7 -4.14 9.64 -8.07
C VAL A 7 -3.91 10.43 -6.78
N GLU A 8 -3.40 11.65 -6.85
CA GLU A 8 -3.25 12.51 -5.68
C GLU A 8 -4.57 12.70 -4.95
N LYS A 9 -5.64 12.91 -5.71
CA LYS A 9 -6.98 13.08 -5.16
C LYS A 9 -7.46 11.82 -4.45
N MET A 10 -7.21 10.65 -5.05
CA MET A 10 -7.54 9.37 -4.42
C MET A 10 -6.79 9.17 -3.11
N SER A 11 -5.52 9.57 -3.05
CA SER A 11 -4.70 9.41 -1.85
C SER A 11 -5.23 10.21 -0.66
N LYS A 12 -6.06 11.22 -0.90
CA LYS A 12 -6.64 12.06 0.14
C LYS A 12 -8.01 11.60 0.62
N ARG A 13 -8.55 10.52 0.06
CA ARG A 13 -9.80 9.94 0.56
C ARG A 13 -9.59 9.37 1.96
N PRO A 14 -10.61 9.42 2.84
CA PRO A 14 -10.46 8.97 4.23
C PRO A 14 -9.84 7.58 4.37
N GLU A 15 -10.24 6.62 3.55
CA GLU A 15 -9.74 5.24 3.60
C GLU A 15 -8.27 5.12 3.21
N ASN A 16 -7.69 6.15 2.58
CA ASN A 16 -6.32 6.16 2.11
C ASN A 16 -5.42 7.10 2.90
N MET A 17 -5.92 7.67 3.99
CA MET A 17 -5.16 8.67 4.76
C MET A 17 -4.07 8.08 5.65
N HIS A 18 -4.02 6.76 5.76
CA HIS A 18 -2.99 6.06 6.52
C HIS A 18 -2.37 4.96 5.66
N CYS A 19 -1.07 4.73 5.85
CA CYS A 19 -0.36 3.66 5.16
C CYS A 19 -1.11 2.33 5.32
N ALA A 20 -1.29 1.61 4.22
CA ALA A 20 -2.02 0.34 4.23
C ALA A 20 -1.39 -0.69 5.17
N ASP A 21 -0.09 -0.59 5.44
CA ASP A 21 0.64 -1.60 6.19
C ASP A 21 1.00 -1.16 7.60
N CYS A 22 1.58 0.02 7.78
CA CYS A 22 2.04 0.48 9.11
C CYS A 22 1.17 1.59 9.71
N ARG A 23 0.18 2.06 8.97
CA ARG A 23 -0.77 3.09 9.38
C ARG A 23 -0.16 4.47 9.63
N ALA A 24 1.06 4.73 9.13
CA ALA A 24 1.64 6.07 9.17
C ALA A 24 0.73 7.04 8.40
N PRO A 25 0.58 8.28 8.89
CA PRO A 25 -0.37 9.23 8.27
C PRO A 25 0.13 9.73 6.91
N LYS A 26 -0.84 10.09 6.06
CA LYS A 26 -0.62 10.77 4.78
C LYS A 26 0.40 10.06 3.88
N PRO A 27 0.15 8.79 3.52
CA PRO A 27 1.06 8.08 2.62
C PRO A 27 1.04 8.72 1.23
N ASN A 28 2.22 8.93 0.65
CA ASN A 28 2.35 9.53 -0.68
C ASN A 28 3.13 8.64 -1.65
N TRP A 29 3.19 7.37 -1.37
CA TRP A 29 3.69 6.33 -2.25
C TRP A 29 2.58 5.32 -2.50
N ALA A 30 2.76 4.49 -3.51
CA ALA A 30 1.74 3.50 -3.84
C ALA A 30 2.37 2.25 -4.45
N SER A 31 1.71 1.12 -4.22
CA SER A 31 1.91 -0.08 -5.02
C SER A 31 0.79 -0.13 -6.04
N CYS A 32 1.12 0.17 -7.30
CA CYS A 32 0.10 0.27 -8.33
C CYS A 32 -0.33 -1.09 -8.90
N SER A 33 0.31 -2.17 -8.47
CA SER A 33 -0.15 -3.52 -8.78
C SER A 33 -1.06 -4.08 -7.68
N LEU A 34 -0.87 -3.65 -6.42
CA LEU A 34 -1.69 -4.10 -5.30
C LEU A 34 -2.82 -3.14 -4.96
N GLY A 35 -2.75 -1.92 -5.47
CA GLY A 35 -3.77 -0.91 -5.25
C GLY A 35 -3.71 -0.24 -3.88
N THR A 36 -2.54 -0.21 -3.24
CA THR A 36 -2.38 0.33 -1.89
C THR A 36 -1.62 1.65 -1.88
N PHE A 37 -2.02 2.58 -1.00
CA PHE A 37 -1.25 3.77 -0.68
C PHE A 37 -0.41 3.47 0.56
N ILE A 38 0.88 3.70 0.47
CA ILE A 38 1.86 3.30 1.48
C ILE A 38 2.83 4.44 1.78
N CYS A 39 3.45 4.41 2.96
CA CYS A 39 4.43 5.41 3.34
C CYS A 39 5.78 5.12 2.69
N PHE A 40 6.70 6.07 2.82
CA PHE A 40 8.04 5.95 2.25
C PHE A 40 8.75 4.69 2.73
N ASN A 41 8.74 4.43 4.04
CA ASN A 41 9.42 3.27 4.60
C ASN A 41 8.85 1.96 4.07
N CYS A 42 7.53 1.83 4.04
CA CYS A 42 6.88 0.63 3.50
C CYS A 42 7.09 0.50 2.00
N SER A 43 7.21 1.61 1.26
CA SER A 43 7.51 1.55 -0.17
C SER A 43 8.84 0.86 -0.44
N GLY A 44 9.85 1.13 0.41
CA GLY A 44 11.14 0.44 0.32
C GLY A 44 11.01 -1.06 0.53
N LEU A 45 10.20 -1.46 1.50
CA LEU A 45 9.96 -2.88 1.79
C LEU A 45 9.16 -3.54 0.66
N HIS A 46 8.21 -2.83 0.06
CA HIS A 46 7.48 -3.33 -1.11
C HIS A 46 8.41 -3.58 -2.30
N ARG A 47 9.41 -2.72 -2.49
CA ARG A 47 10.39 -2.94 -3.55
C ARG A 47 11.14 -4.26 -3.35
N GLY A 48 11.36 -4.66 -2.09
CA GLY A 48 11.96 -5.94 -1.77
C GLY A 48 11.13 -7.15 -2.14
N LEU A 49 9.82 -6.99 -2.34
CA LEU A 49 8.95 -8.08 -2.81
C LEU A 49 9.19 -8.42 -4.29
N GLY A 50 9.77 -7.48 -5.04
CA GLY A 50 9.96 -7.63 -6.47
C GLY A 50 8.83 -7.00 -7.28
N THR A 51 9.15 -6.51 -8.48
CA THR A 51 8.18 -5.81 -9.32
C THR A 51 7.04 -6.70 -9.80
N HIS A 52 7.22 -8.01 -9.78
CA HIS A 52 6.16 -8.95 -10.14
C HIS A 52 5.03 -8.98 -9.10
N LEU A 53 5.32 -8.63 -7.84
CA LEU A 53 4.32 -8.55 -6.79
C LEU A 53 3.89 -7.11 -6.50
N SER A 54 4.86 -6.19 -6.42
CA SER A 54 4.57 -4.81 -6.03
C SER A 54 5.36 -3.84 -6.88
N PHE A 55 4.67 -3.11 -7.73
CA PHE A 55 5.26 -2.06 -8.55
C PHE A 55 5.04 -0.72 -7.89
N VAL A 56 6.12 -0.16 -7.34
CA VAL A 56 6.06 1.04 -6.48
C VAL A 56 6.18 2.31 -7.31
N ARG A 57 5.32 3.29 -7.03
CA ARG A 57 5.34 4.61 -7.65
C ARG A 57 5.09 5.70 -6.61
N SER A 58 5.77 6.83 -6.74
CA SER A 58 5.46 8.01 -5.94
C SER A 58 4.19 8.66 -6.47
N VAL A 59 3.30 9.02 -5.57
CA VAL A 59 2.04 9.70 -5.94
C VAL A 59 2.31 11.06 -6.57
N THR A 60 3.35 11.77 -6.09
CA THR A 60 3.62 13.15 -6.49
C THR A 60 4.80 13.31 -7.43
N LEU A 61 5.73 12.35 -7.47
CA LEU A 61 6.99 12.51 -8.20
C LEU A 61 7.10 11.68 -9.46
N ASP A 62 6.38 10.57 -9.55
CA ASP A 62 6.44 9.68 -10.70
C ASP A 62 5.29 9.94 -11.68
N GLU A 63 5.48 9.49 -12.91
CA GLU A 63 4.42 9.49 -13.90
C GLU A 63 3.52 8.28 -13.69
N TRP A 64 2.25 8.44 -14.02
CA TRP A 64 1.23 7.41 -13.87
C TRP A 64 0.55 7.13 -15.20
N THR A 65 0.28 5.87 -15.47
CA THR A 65 -0.56 5.47 -16.61
C THR A 65 -2.01 5.38 -16.16
N GLN A 66 -2.93 5.45 -17.12
CA GLN A 66 -4.36 5.29 -16.82
C GLN A 66 -4.65 3.91 -16.21
N LYS A 67 -3.97 2.88 -16.70
CA LYS A 67 -4.12 1.52 -16.17
C LYS A 67 -3.74 1.45 -14.71
N GLN A 68 -2.63 2.09 -14.32
CA GLN A 68 -2.19 2.14 -12.93
C GLN A 68 -3.20 2.90 -12.06
N ALA A 69 -3.67 4.04 -12.54
CA ALA A 69 -4.68 4.83 -11.82
C ALA A 69 -5.98 4.05 -11.65
N ASN A 70 -6.37 3.27 -12.65
CA ASN A 70 -7.58 2.45 -12.58
C ASN A 70 -7.46 1.38 -11.49
N VAL A 71 -6.28 0.78 -11.32
CA VAL A 71 -6.06 -0.18 -10.22
C VAL A 71 -6.25 0.49 -8.87
N MET A 72 -5.68 1.69 -8.70
CA MET A 72 -5.85 2.43 -7.45
C MET A 72 -7.31 2.79 -7.18
N GLN A 73 -8.05 3.15 -8.23
CA GLN A 73 -9.46 3.48 -8.13
C GLN A 73 -10.31 2.26 -7.73
N LEU A 74 -9.98 1.11 -8.32
CA LEU A 74 -10.70 -0.14 -8.05
C LEU A 74 -10.41 -0.66 -6.64
N TRP A 75 -9.17 -0.56 -6.19
CA TRP A 75 -8.74 -1.11 -4.90
C TRP A 75 -8.75 -0.06 -3.80
N GLY A 76 -7.65 0.65 -3.57
CA GLY A 76 -7.49 1.52 -2.42
C GLY A 76 -7.22 0.71 -1.15
N ASN A 77 -6.89 1.41 -0.06
CA ASN A 77 -6.44 0.74 1.16
C ASN A 77 -7.53 -0.11 1.83
N ALA A 78 -8.77 0.38 1.85
CA ALA A 78 -9.85 -0.37 2.49
C ALA A 78 -10.10 -1.70 1.77
N ASN A 79 -10.23 -1.66 0.44
CA ASN A 79 -10.50 -2.88 -0.33
C ASN A 79 -9.30 -3.83 -0.31
N ALA A 80 -8.08 -3.29 -0.46
CA ALA A 80 -6.88 -4.11 -0.45
C ALA A 80 -6.73 -4.83 0.90
N ASN A 81 -6.91 -4.11 2.01
CA ASN A 81 -6.80 -4.71 3.33
C ASN A 81 -7.92 -5.70 3.61
N SER A 82 -9.14 -5.44 3.11
CA SER A 82 -10.23 -6.40 3.22
C SER A 82 -9.89 -7.73 2.54
N PHE A 83 -9.15 -7.67 1.45
CA PHE A 83 -8.73 -8.86 0.73
C PHE A 83 -7.52 -9.54 1.38
N PHE A 84 -6.43 -8.78 1.58
CA PHE A 84 -5.18 -9.38 2.05
C PHE A 84 -5.18 -9.73 3.54
N GLU A 85 -6.06 -9.11 4.33
CA GLU A 85 -6.19 -9.38 5.77
C GLU A 85 -7.50 -10.07 6.11
N ALA A 86 -8.16 -10.70 5.13
CA ALA A 86 -9.50 -11.25 5.29
C ALA A 86 -9.60 -12.30 6.41
N ARG A 87 -8.54 -13.07 6.64
CA ARG A 87 -8.53 -14.14 7.65
C ARG A 87 -7.60 -13.82 8.81
N MET A 88 -7.19 -12.57 8.96
CA MET A 88 -6.34 -12.18 10.09
C MET A 88 -7.13 -12.31 11.40
N PRO A 89 -6.57 -13.00 12.41
CA PRO A 89 -7.25 -13.12 13.69
C PRO A 89 -7.53 -11.76 14.32
N PRO A 90 -8.69 -11.58 14.97
CA PRO A 90 -9.05 -10.27 15.55
C PRO A 90 -8.07 -9.78 16.63
N ASP A 91 -7.38 -10.70 17.31
CA ASP A 91 -6.42 -10.38 18.35
C ASP A 91 -4.99 -10.22 17.83
N PHE A 92 -4.77 -10.37 16.51
CA PHE A 92 -3.45 -10.19 15.91
C PHE A 92 -3.05 -8.71 16.02
N LYS A 93 -1.88 -8.47 16.60
CA LYS A 93 -1.35 -7.11 16.74
C LYS A 93 -0.51 -6.75 15.53
N LYS A 94 -1.09 -5.98 14.63
CA LYS A 94 -0.37 -5.51 13.45
C LYS A 94 0.76 -4.57 13.87
N PRO A 95 1.95 -4.72 13.29
CA PRO A 95 3.02 -3.75 13.53
C PRO A 95 2.62 -2.38 12.98
N ASP A 96 3.09 -1.33 13.62
CA ASP A 96 2.79 0.03 13.20
C ASP A 96 4.07 0.74 12.73
N GLN A 97 3.97 2.07 12.49
CA GLN A 97 5.09 2.86 11.98
C GLN A 97 6.31 2.88 12.89
N HIS A 98 6.17 2.46 14.14
CA HIS A 98 7.27 2.42 15.12
C HIS A 98 7.93 1.05 15.21
N ALA A 99 7.44 0.05 14.48
CA ALA A 99 8.04 -1.27 14.46
C ALA A 99 9.39 -1.26 13.74
N SER A 100 10.24 -2.23 14.08
CA SER A 100 11.53 -2.37 13.40
C SER A 100 11.35 -2.75 11.94
N VAL A 101 12.39 -2.47 11.14
CA VAL A 101 12.40 -2.83 9.72
C VAL A 101 12.19 -4.34 9.54
N ASN A 102 12.83 -5.16 10.37
CA ASN A 102 12.71 -6.61 10.28
C ASN A 102 11.27 -7.08 10.55
N VAL A 103 10.63 -6.50 11.54
CA VAL A 103 9.23 -6.83 11.89
C VAL A 103 8.29 -6.42 10.75
N MET A 104 8.44 -5.19 10.24
CA MET A 104 7.62 -4.72 9.12
C MET A 104 7.85 -5.54 7.86
N ASN A 105 9.11 -5.88 7.57
CA ASN A 105 9.43 -6.68 6.38
C ASN A 105 8.75 -8.04 6.44
N LYS A 106 8.80 -8.70 7.60
CA LYS A 106 8.12 -9.98 7.79
C LYS A 106 6.60 -9.84 7.61
N PHE A 107 6.02 -8.79 8.20
CA PHE A 107 4.58 -8.55 8.08
C PHE A 107 4.16 -8.34 6.64
N ILE A 108 4.89 -7.51 5.88
CA ILE A 108 4.58 -7.20 4.49
C ILE A 108 4.74 -8.46 3.63
N ARG A 109 5.78 -9.27 3.85
CA ARG A 109 5.95 -10.52 3.10
C ARG A 109 4.87 -11.53 3.43
N ASP A 110 4.51 -11.66 4.71
CA ASP A 110 3.41 -12.55 5.12
C ASP A 110 2.10 -12.12 4.45
N LYS A 111 1.84 -10.82 4.39
CA LYS A 111 0.59 -10.27 3.87
C LYS A 111 0.47 -10.45 2.35
N TYR A 112 1.50 -10.06 1.59
CA TYR A 112 1.40 -9.96 0.13
C TYR A 112 2.08 -11.11 -0.61
N GLU A 113 3.18 -11.63 -0.09
CA GLU A 113 3.93 -12.69 -0.76
C GLU A 113 3.42 -14.07 -0.35
N ARG A 114 3.24 -14.30 0.94
CA ARG A 114 2.80 -15.59 1.47
C ARG A 114 1.30 -15.72 1.56
N CYS A 115 0.57 -14.61 1.41
CA CYS A 115 -0.88 -14.58 1.50
C CYS A 115 -1.39 -15.29 2.76
N LYS A 116 -0.77 -14.95 3.88
CA LYS A 116 -1.01 -15.64 5.15
C LYS A 116 -2.43 -15.43 5.67
N TRP A 117 -3.02 -14.30 5.37
CA TRP A 117 -4.35 -13.90 5.83
C TRP A 117 -5.31 -13.63 4.66
#